data_e33ce96e287e67f404cbc20ce13e117c
#
_entry.id   e33ce96e287e67f404cbc20ce13e117c
#
_cell.length_a   1.000
_cell.length_b   1.000
_cell.length_c   1.000
_cell.angle_alpha   90.00
_cell.angle_beta   90.00
_cell.angle_gamma   90.00
#
_symmetry.space_group_name_H-M   'P 1'
#
loop_
_entity.id
_entity.type
_entity.pdbx_description
1 polymer ?
#
loop_
_entity_poly.entity_id
_entity_poly.type
_entity_poly.pdbx_seq_one_letter_code
_entity_poly.pdbx_strand_id
1 'polypeptide(L)'
;MRVRAYLAREDGNVESALVLIPMLFLFLIGAQVISATNLRNADLAMAQGEAAERAISREFHADDEIVEIGGGVEKLRVLITHRSHTVLQLVPGLIEIFGGAPKTQVVGISVIEPINE
;
A
#
# COMPACT_ATOMS: atom_id res chain seq x y z
N MET A 1 -17.95 -33.99 42.93
CA MET A 1 -16.52 -33.70 42.81
C MET A 1 -16.00 -33.67 41.38
N ARG A 2 -16.56 -34.38 40.46
CA ARG A 2 -16.12 -34.32 39.04
C ARG A 2 -16.46 -33.01 38.33
N VAL A 3 -17.48 -32.30 38.71
CA VAL A 3 -17.89 -31.03 38.13
C VAL A 3 -16.87 -29.89 38.41
N ARG A 4 -16.28 -29.90 39.62
CA ARG A 4 -15.24 -28.91 39.98
C ARG A 4 -13.95 -29.08 39.19
N ALA A 5 -13.58 -30.30 38.83
CA ALA A 5 -12.40 -30.56 38.00
C ALA A 5 -12.62 -30.13 36.53
N TYR A 6 -13.87 -30.22 36.06
CA TYR A 6 -14.24 -29.71 34.74
C TYR A 6 -14.24 -28.18 34.69
N LEU A 7 -14.75 -27.51 35.71
CA LEU A 7 -14.75 -26.05 35.82
C LEU A 7 -13.35 -25.48 35.93
N ALA A 8 -12.44 -26.17 36.66
CA ALA A 8 -11.02 -25.78 36.75
C ALA A 8 -10.26 -25.95 35.42
N ARG A 9 -10.71 -26.88 34.56
CA ARG A 9 -10.20 -27.03 33.21
C ARG A 9 -10.72 -25.99 32.24
N GLU A 10 -11.94 -25.52 32.42
CA GLU A 10 -12.54 -24.46 31.64
C GLU A 10 -11.93 -23.09 31.95
N ASP A 11 -11.56 -22.85 33.21
CA ASP A 11 -10.88 -21.63 33.62
C ASP A 11 -9.54 -21.45 32.90
N GLY A 12 -8.75 -22.51 32.73
CA GLY A 12 -7.52 -22.47 31.95
C GLY A 12 -7.74 -22.18 30.47
N ASN A 13 -8.82 -22.68 29.89
CA ASN A 13 -9.18 -22.40 28.51
C ASN A 13 -9.66 -20.96 28.30
N VAL A 14 -10.39 -20.39 29.26
CA VAL A 14 -10.86 -19.01 29.22
C VAL A 14 -9.68 -18.04 29.33
N GLU A 15 -8.74 -18.29 30.23
CA GLU A 15 -7.51 -17.47 30.33
C GLU A 15 -6.69 -17.52 29.05
N SER A 16 -6.52 -18.71 28.45
CA SER A 16 -5.83 -18.87 27.18
C SER A 16 -6.54 -18.12 26.04
N ALA A 17 -7.87 -18.19 25.99
CA ALA A 17 -8.67 -17.46 25.02
C ALA A 17 -8.55 -15.95 25.17
N LEU A 18 -8.52 -15.44 26.41
CA LEU A 18 -8.34 -14.02 26.70
C LEU A 18 -6.99 -13.48 26.22
N VAL A 19 -5.95 -14.30 26.23
CA VAL A 19 -4.63 -13.94 25.72
C VAL A 19 -4.55 -14.12 24.20
N LEU A 20 -5.15 -15.18 23.67
CA LEU A 20 -5.11 -15.49 22.24
C LEU A 20 -5.87 -14.48 21.37
N ILE A 21 -7.00 -13.98 21.84
CA ILE A 21 -7.80 -13.00 21.09
C ILE A 21 -7.02 -11.71 20.80
N PRO A 22 -6.47 -10.99 21.80
CA PRO A 22 -5.68 -9.80 21.51
C PRO A 22 -4.39 -10.11 20.75
N MET A 23 -3.79 -11.27 20.95
CA MET A 23 -2.61 -11.69 20.21
C MET A 23 -2.93 -11.93 18.74
N LEU A 24 -4.08 -12.54 18.44
CA LEU A 24 -4.57 -12.71 17.07
C LEU A 24 -4.84 -11.36 16.40
N PHE A 25 -5.44 -10.42 17.13
CA PHE A 25 -5.64 -9.06 16.61
C PHE A 25 -4.33 -8.36 16.27
N LEU A 26 -3.34 -8.45 17.14
CA LEU A 26 -2.00 -7.91 16.88
C LEU A 26 -1.36 -8.55 15.64
N PHE A 27 -1.51 -9.86 15.49
CA PHE A 27 -1.03 -10.59 14.33
C PHE A 27 -1.71 -10.11 13.03
N LEU A 28 -3.03 -9.95 13.06
CA LEU A 28 -3.78 -9.46 11.91
C LEU A 28 -3.41 -8.02 11.53
N ILE A 29 -3.19 -7.16 12.53
CA ILE A 29 -2.71 -5.79 12.29
C ILE A 29 -1.32 -5.82 11.65
N GLY A 30 -0.40 -6.65 12.16
CA GLY A 30 0.92 -6.83 11.57
C GLY A 30 0.86 -7.33 10.12
N ALA A 31 0.04 -8.35 9.86
CA ALA A 31 -0.19 -8.87 8.53
C ALA A 31 -0.78 -7.82 7.58
N GLN A 32 -1.70 -7.00 8.08
CA GLN A 32 -2.28 -5.88 7.34
C GLN A 32 -1.20 -4.86 6.90
N VAL A 33 -0.33 -4.47 7.82
CA VAL A 33 0.75 -3.52 7.54
C VAL A 33 1.74 -4.09 6.52
N ILE A 34 2.12 -5.36 6.68
CA ILE A 34 3.02 -6.04 5.74
C ILE A 34 2.40 -6.11 4.34
N SER A 35 1.12 -6.49 4.26
CA SER A 35 0.40 -6.56 2.99
C SER A 35 0.30 -5.19 2.31
N ALA A 36 -0.01 -4.15 3.07
CA ALA A 36 -0.06 -2.78 2.56
C ALA A 36 1.30 -2.31 2.04
N THR A 37 2.38 -2.61 2.76
CA THR A 37 3.74 -2.24 2.35
C THR A 37 4.16 -2.98 1.08
N ASN A 38 3.87 -4.27 0.99
CA ASN A 38 4.19 -5.08 -0.18
C ASN A 38 3.43 -4.59 -1.43
N LEU A 39 2.14 -4.30 -1.28
CA LEU A 39 1.33 -3.75 -2.36
C LEU A 39 1.87 -2.40 -2.84
N ARG A 40 2.21 -1.51 -1.90
CA ARG A 40 2.81 -0.22 -2.22
C ARG A 40 4.12 -0.37 -2.98
N ASN A 41 4.99 -1.27 -2.55
CA ASN A 41 6.27 -1.51 -3.21
C ASN A 41 6.09 -2.07 -4.63
N ALA A 42 5.13 -2.98 -4.81
CA ALA A 42 4.80 -3.52 -6.12
C ALA A 42 4.24 -2.42 -7.05
N ASP A 43 3.33 -1.61 -6.55
CA ASP A 43 2.77 -0.49 -7.31
C ASP A 43 3.82 0.56 -7.66
N LEU A 44 4.75 0.84 -6.75
CA LEU A 44 5.86 1.75 -7.02
C LEU A 44 6.75 1.23 -8.16
N ALA A 45 7.09 -0.06 -8.12
CA ALA A 45 7.89 -0.68 -9.19
C ALA A 45 7.17 -0.63 -10.54
N MET A 46 5.87 -0.91 -10.55
CA MET A 46 5.05 -0.82 -11.77
C MET A 46 4.92 0.62 -12.27
N ALA A 47 4.67 1.58 -11.38
CA ALA A 47 4.58 2.99 -11.75
C ALA A 47 5.88 3.52 -12.34
N GLN A 48 7.02 3.12 -11.79
CA GLN A 48 8.33 3.47 -12.35
C GLN A 48 8.56 2.83 -13.73
N GLY A 49 8.17 1.57 -13.89
CA GLY A 49 8.23 0.88 -15.17
C GLY A 49 7.37 1.55 -16.24
N GLU A 50 6.13 1.87 -15.89
CA GLU A 50 5.21 2.57 -16.79
C GLU A 50 5.70 3.99 -17.13
N ALA A 51 6.22 4.72 -16.18
CA ALA A 51 6.77 6.06 -16.41
C ALA A 51 7.97 6.01 -17.37
N ALA A 52 8.88 5.04 -17.20
CA ALA A 52 10.01 4.85 -18.08
C ALA A 52 9.57 4.45 -19.50
N GLU A 53 8.64 3.51 -19.61
CA GLU A 53 8.10 3.09 -20.90
C GLU A 53 7.41 4.22 -21.64
N ARG A 54 6.57 4.98 -20.98
CA ARG A 54 5.86 6.13 -21.57
C ARG A 54 6.82 7.27 -21.94
N ALA A 55 7.85 7.49 -21.15
CA ALA A 55 8.87 8.48 -21.47
C ALA A 55 9.65 8.13 -22.76
N ILE A 56 9.86 6.84 -23.01
CA ILE A 56 10.54 6.34 -24.22
C ILE A 56 9.58 6.33 -25.41
N SER A 57 8.40 5.76 -25.24
CA SER A 57 7.39 5.65 -26.31
C SER A 57 6.72 6.98 -26.65
N ARG A 58 6.72 7.91 -25.71
CA ARG A 58 6.01 9.20 -25.79
C ARG A 58 4.50 9.08 -25.87
N GLU A 59 3.97 7.95 -25.49
CA GLU A 59 2.54 7.74 -25.32
C GLU A 59 2.13 8.13 -23.88
N PHE A 60 1.53 9.29 -23.73
CA PHE A 60 1.09 9.82 -22.45
C PHE A 60 -0.39 9.53 -22.21
N HIS A 61 -0.73 9.19 -20.98
CA HIS A 61 -2.12 9.01 -20.57
C HIS A 61 -2.69 10.32 -19.97
N ALA A 62 -4.01 10.39 -19.87
CA ALA A 62 -4.69 11.58 -19.35
C ALA A 62 -4.34 11.88 -17.88
N ASP A 63 -3.97 10.86 -17.12
CA ASP A 63 -3.59 10.98 -15.71
C ASP A 63 -2.09 11.28 -15.50
N ASP A 64 -1.32 11.34 -16.58
CA ASP A 64 0.10 11.64 -16.51
C ASP A 64 0.33 13.15 -16.42
N GLU A 65 1.22 13.55 -15.54
CA GLU A 65 1.63 14.95 -15.39
C GLU A 65 3.03 15.14 -15.98
N ILE A 66 3.18 16.13 -16.83
CA ILE A 66 4.48 16.51 -17.38
C ILE A 66 4.90 17.83 -16.76
N VAL A 67 6.03 17.79 -16.04
CA VAL A 67 6.60 18.96 -15.40
C VAL A 67 7.87 19.37 -16.12
N GLU A 68 7.95 20.63 -16.52
CA GLU A 68 9.19 21.22 -17.09
C GLU A 68 10.01 21.85 -15.97
N ILE A 69 11.22 21.40 -15.81
CA ILE A 69 12.16 21.90 -14.82
C ILE A 69 13.30 22.62 -15.52
N GLY A 70 13.58 23.82 -15.10
CA GLY A 70 14.69 24.65 -15.62
C GLY A 70 14.22 25.83 -16.45
N GLY A 71 14.98 26.91 -16.40
CA GLY A 71 14.80 28.10 -17.20
C GLY A 71 16.03 28.30 -18.08
N GLY A 72 15.83 28.44 -19.38
CA GLY A 72 16.89 28.66 -20.33
C GLY A 72 16.82 27.75 -21.56
N VAL A 73 17.98 27.49 -22.17
CA VAL A 73 18.06 26.70 -23.41
C VAL A 73 17.81 25.20 -23.18
N GLU A 74 18.07 24.72 -21.98
CA GLU A 74 17.84 23.32 -21.62
C GLU A 74 16.65 23.20 -20.66
N LYS A 75 15.53 22.75 -21.19
CA LYS A 75 14.36 22.41 -20.40
C LYS A 75 14.32 20.89 -20.17
N LEU A 76 14.36 20.50 -18.90
CA LEU A 76 14.18 19.12 -18.53
C LEU A 76 12.69 18.84 -18.38
N ARG A 77 12.18 17.87 -19.12
CA ARG A 77 10.80 17.42 -18.99
C ARG A 77 10.77 16.14 -18.18
N VAL A 78 9.96 16.15 -17.15
CA VAL A 78 9.77 15.01 -16.25
C VAL A 78 8.34 14.51 -16.34
N LEU A 79 8.19 13.23 -16.60
CA LEU A 79 6.90 12.55 -16.59
C LEU A 79 6.62 12.01 -15.19
N ILE A 80 5.46 12.35 -14.67
CA ILE A 80 4.97 11.86 -13.38
C ILE A 80 3.74 10.99 -13.63
N THR A 81 3.85 9.71 -13.28
CA THR A 81 2.76 8.74 -13.39
C THR A 81 2.22 8.41 -12.02
N HIS A 82 0.91 8.50 -11.86
CA HIS A 82 0.22 8.21 -10.61
C HIS A 82 -0.42 6.83 -10.65
N ARG A 83 -0.31 6.11 -9.56
CA ARG A 83 -0.96 4.82 -9.37
C ARG A 83 -1.51 4.70 -7.96
N SER A 84 -2.74 4.25 -7.84
CA SER A 84 -3.40 4.06 -6.55
C SER A 84 -4.12 2.73 -6.49
N HIS A 85 -4.05 2.08 -5.33
CA HIS A 85 -4.79 0.86 -5.04
C HIS A 85 -5.45 0.94 -3.67
N THR A 86 -6.60 0.27 -3.56
CA THR A 86 -7.25 0.07 -2.26
C THR A 86 -6.64 -1.14 -1.58
N VAL A 87 -6.19 -0.97 -0.34
CA VAL A 87 -5.59 -2.05 0.45
C VAL A 87 -6.68 -2.99 0.96
N LEU A 88 -6.45 -4.31 0.82
CA LEU A 88 -7.33 -5.32 1.38
C LEU A 88 -7.39 -5.17 2.90
N GLN A 89 -8.59 -5.18 3.45
CA GLN A 89 -8.81 -5.09 4.89
C GLN A 89 -8.84 -6.48 5.52
N LEU A 90 -7.89 -6.75 6.40
CA LEU A 90 -7.81 -7.98 7.18
C LEU A 90 -8.46 -7.85 8.56
N VAL A 91 -8.57 -6.62 9.07
CA VAL A 91 -9.17 -6.33 10.37
C VAL A 91 -10.52 -5.66 10.18
N PRO A 92 -11.64 -6.29 10.63
CA PRO A 92 -12.96 -5.67 10.55
C PRO A 92 -13.05 -4.40 11.41
N GLY A 93 -13.70 -3.38 10.91
CA GLY A 93 -13.92 -2.14 11.65
C GLY A 93 -12.77 -1.13 11.56
N LEU A 94 -11.63 -1.44 10.93
CA LEU A 94 -10.55 -0.48 10.70
C LEU A 94 -10.99 0.69 9.81
N ILE A 95 -11.87 0.45 8.85
CA ILE A 95 -12.45 1.49 7.99
C ILE A 95 -13.18 2.55 8.80
N GLU A 96 -13.95 2.14 9.80
CA GLU A 96 -14.72 3.04 10.66
C GLU A 96 -13.83 3.87 11.58
N ILE A 97 -12.72 3.28 12.05
CA ILE A 97 -11.75 3.95 12.93
C ILE A 97 -10.94 4.99 12.18
N PHE A 98 -10.52 4.71 10.96
CA PHE A 98 -9.65 5.57 10.15
C PHE A 98 -10.39 6.46 9.14
N GLY A 99 -11.72 6.42 9.12
CA GLY A 99 -12.54 7.30 8.28
C GLY A 99 -12.59 6.95 6.80
N GLY A 100 -12.22 5.74 6.41
CA GLY A 100 -12.31 5.25 5.04
C GLY A 100 -11.38 4.09 4.73
N ALA A 101 -11.57 3.44 3.58
CA ALA A 101 -10.69 2.37 3.13
C ALA A 101 -9.27 2.90 2.91
N PRO A 102 -8.22 2.28 3.49
CA PRO A 102 -6.85 2.70 3.24
C PRO A 102 -6.50 2.50 1.77
N LYS A 103 -5.97 3.55 1.16
CA LYS A 103 -5.49 3.55 -0.22
C LYS A 103 -3.99 3.78 -0.25
N THR A 104 -3.29 3.01 -1.06
CA THR A 104 -1.90 3.29 -1.38
C THR A 104 -1.84 4.16 -2.64
N GLN A 105 -1.10 5.24 -2.57
CA GLN A 105 -0.76 6.05 -3.73
C GLN A 105 0.75 6.03 -3.95
N VAL A 106 1.14 5.78 -5.17
CA VAL A 106 2.55 5.79 -5.58
C VAL A 106 2.70 6.61 -6.85
N VAL A 107 3.88 7.18 -7.01
CA VAL A 107 4.21 8.02 -8.15
C VAL A 107 5.44 7.45 -8.84
N GLY A 108 5.35 7.21 -10.13
CA GLY A 108 6.48 6.89 -10.98
C GLY A 108 6.99 8.16 -11.64
N ILE A 109 8.29 8.36 -11.64
CA ILE A 109 8.95 9.53 -12.22
C ILE A 109 9.97 9.09 -13.25
N SER A 110 9.92 9.66 -14.45
CA SER A 110 10.91 9.43 -15.49
C SER A 110 11.23 10.72 -16.24
N VAL A 111 12.47 10.83 -16.68
CA VAL A 111 12.93 11.95 -17.50
C VAL A 111 12.60 11.67 -18.96
N ILE A 112 11.99 12.64 -19.61
CA ILE A 112 11.75 12.60 -21.05
C ILE A 112 12.96 13.18 -21.74
N GLU A 113 13.65 12.37 -22.52
CA GLU A 113 14.78 12.84 -23.30
C GLU A 113 14.33 13.78 -24.43
N PRO A 114 14.98 14.93 -24.59
CA PRO A 114 14.68 15.82 -25.70
C PRO A 114 15.03 15.14 -27.04
N ILE A 115 14.17 15.35 -28.05
CA ILE A 115 14.53 14.97 -29.41
C ILE A 115 15.58 15.94 -29.90
N ASN A 116 16.78 15.43 -30.15
CA ASN A 116 17.77 16.15 -30.94
C ASN A 116 17.38 16.05 -32.43
N GLU A 117 16.73 17.07 -32.87
CA GLU A 117 16.58 17.30 -34.30
C GLU A 117 17.71 18.17 -34.83
#